data_22c579e8cbc614fc1b3a0b94726b5384
#
_entry.id   22c579e8cbc614fc1b3a0b94726b5384
#
_cell.length_a   1.000
_cell.length_b   1.000
_cell.length_c   1.000
_cell.angle_alpha   90.00
_cell.angle_beta   90.00
_cell.angle_gamma   90.00
#
_symmetry.space_group_name_H-M   'P 1'
#
loop_
_entity.id
_entity.type
_entity.pdbx_description
1 polymer ?
#
loop_
_entity_poly.entity_id
_entity_poly.type
_entity_poly.pdbx_seq_one_letter_code
_entity_poly.pdbx_strand_id
1 'polypeptide(L)'
;MPVQAETCPSEAYSVTGIAIDSNALTGTKAREVGIADATEMAFAKVIDRIIVPDKVARATMLALPADSFVDFFHITSENALAQRYIAEIDICFDAAKVRGALISAGLQWAELFSPPVLLLPVWQEPSGVRVWTRDILWLNRWQDFSDKTDKLVRFAMLEPDVALERSLPARPLLMRDKDMLAKAAQAAGAVQVVWLYAGLDYSNSVPELIMLAELYDADGSLLAVVGQEQRSLNGQTNLHVAFDSFQEDVMNVIEQSWHSSNVYVVDNRDEILISVDISSLTDWYDVRRKLSQIAGIADLSVVSLTAKKGALRAQLSGSVEAVQLGLQEQGYELVSGTASGHYALQLEVN
;
A
#
# COMPACT_ATOMS: atom_id res chain seq x y z
N MET A 1 4.02 -26.25 22.87
CA MET A 1 3.69 -25.90 21.48
C MET A 1 4.04 -24.42 21.32
N PRO A 2 4.77 -24.00 20.30
CA PRO A 2 4.95 -22.58 20.09
C PRO A 2 3.57 -21.99 19.81
N VAL A 3 3.18 -20.96 20.56
CA VAL A 3 2.03 -20.12 20.25
C VAL A 3 2.38 -19.47 18.92
N GLN A 4 1.67 -19.81 17.85
CA GLN A 4 1.81 -19.09 16.59
C GLN A 4 1.42 -17.63 16.88
N ALA A 5 2.30 -16.71 16.55
CA ALA A 5 1.98 -15.30 16.62
C ALA A 5 0.74 -15.05 15.74
N GLU A 6 -0.26 -14.40 16.32
CA GLU A 6 -1.47 -14.05 15.59
C GLU A 6 -1.09 -13.06 14.48
N THR A 7 -1.34 -13.43 13.23
CA THR A 7 -1.05 -12.57 12.07
C THR A 7 -2.26 -11.68 11.80
N CYS A 8 -2.01 -10.42 11.47
CA CYS A 8 -3.08 -9.49 11.11
C CYS A 8 -3.77 -9.98 9.82
N PRO A 9 -5.09 -10.15 9.84
CA PRO A 9 -5.81 -10.74 8.71
C PRO A 9 -5.81 -9.87 7.45
N SER A 10 -5.62 -8.57 7.60
CA SER A 10 -5.51 -7.62 6.48
C SER A 10 -4.28 -6.73 6.66
N GLU A 11 -3.37 -6.80 5.71
CA GLU A 11 -2.14 -5.99 5.69
C GLU A 11 -2.45 -4.49 5.64
N ALA A 12 -3.54 -4.07 4.99
CA ALA A 12 -3.95 -2.68 4.90
C ALA A 12 -4.24 -2.05 6.28
N TYR A 13 -4.60 -2.86 7.26
CA TYR A 13 -4.90 -2.45 8.65
C TYR A 13 -3.81 -2.85 9.65
N SER A 14 -2.65 -3.28 9.17
CA SER A 14 -1.49 -3.62 9.97
C SER A 14 -0.41 -2.56 9.85
N VAL A 15 0.24 -2.24 10.98
CA VAL A 15 1.44 -1.40 10.99
C VAL A 15 2.49 -2.07 11.84
N THR A 16 3.65 -2.32 11.26
CA THR A 16 4.77 -3.01 11.90
C THR A 16 5.91 -2.06 12.23
N GLY A 17 6.74 -2.46 13.21
CA GLY A 17 7.98 -1.76 13.52
C GLY A 17 7.80 -0.36 14.11
N ILE A 18 6.72 -0.11 14.87
CA ILE A 18 6.54 1.19 15.52
C ILE A 18 7.46 1.29 16.76
N ALA A 19 8.41 2.20 16.66
CA ALA A 19 9.33 2.47 17.76
C ALA A 19 8.66 3.31 18.86
N ILE A 20 8.82 2.88 20.10
CA ILE A 20 8.41 3.58 21.31
C ILE A 20 9.64 4.03 22.06
N ASP A 21 9.71 5.30 22.44
CA ASP A 21 10.69 5.86 23.37
C ASP A 21 9.98 6.91 24.23
N SER A 22 9.44 6.48 25.37
CA SER A 22 8.60 7.30 26.22
C SER A 22 9.17 7.42 27.63
N ASN A 23 8.94 8.56 28.29
CA ASN A 23 9.38 8.85 29.65
C ASN A 23 8.19 9.25 30.51
N ALA A 24 8.16 8.77 31.77
CA ALA A 24 7.16 9.17 32.79
C ALA A 24 7.71 9.03 34.18
N LEU A 25 6.87 9.34 35.18
CA LEU A 25 7.26 9.24 36.60
C LEU A 25 7.62 7.80 37.04
N THR A 26 7.07 6.80 36.37
CA THR A 26 7.35 5.38 36.59
C THR A 26 7.46 4.65 35.24
N GLY A 27 8.20 3.52 35.18
CA GLY A 27 8.31 2.70 34.00
C GLY A 27 6.96 2.17 33.50
N THR A 28 6.05 1.81 34.44
CA THR A 28 4.67 1.41 34.05
C THR A 28 3.92 2.53 33.35
N LYS A 29 4.03 3.77 33.87
CA LYS A 29 3.35 4.92 33.24
C LYS A 29 4.00 5.29 31.92
N ALA A 30 5.34 5.17 31.81
CA ALA A 30 6.04 5.34 30.54
C ALA A 30 5.54 4.33 29.48
N ARG A 31 5.38 3.05 29.87
CA ARG A 31 4.82 2.01 29.00
C ARG A 31 3.40 2.34 28.52
N GLU A 32 2.50 2.73 29.43
CA GLU A 32 1.13 3.10 29.08
C GLU A 32 1.09 4.25 28.07
N VAL A 33 1.82 5.34 28.34
CA VAL A 33 1.89 6.50 27.46
C VAL A 33 2.49 6.11 26.10
N GLY A 34 3.60 5.38 26.11
CA GLY A 34 4.27 4.97 24.88
C GLY A 34 3.40 4.09 23.98
N ILE A 35 2.65 3.14 24.56
CA ILE A 35 1.73 2.30 23.77
C ILE A 35 0.56 3.13 23.22
N ALA A 36 0.02 4.07 24.00
CA ALA A 36 -1.06 4.95 23.54
C ALA A 36 -0.58 5.83 22.36
N ASP A 37 0.56 6.51 22.51
CA ASP A 37 1.13 7.35 21.46
C ASP A 37 1.44 6.54 20.17
N ALA A 38 1.98 5.34 20.35
CA ALA A 38 2.26 4.43 19.24
C ALA A 38 0.97 3.97 18.52
N THR A 39 -0.11 3.74 19.28
CA THR A 39 -1.42 3.38 18.73
C THR A 39 -2.01 4.52 17.91
N GLU A 40 -1.92 5.76 18.38
CA GLU A 40 -2.37 6.93 17.62
C GLU A 40 -1.55 7.12 16.33
N MET A 41 -0.22 6.97 16.41
CA MET A 41 0.65 7.05 15.23
C MET A 41 0.35 5.94 14.22
N ALA A 42 0.13 4.71 14.69
CA ALA A 42 -0.23 3.58 13.83
C ALA A 42 -1.58 3.81 13.15
N PHE A 43 -2.58 4.26 13.91
CA PHE A 43 -3.90 4.56 13.36
C PHE A 43 -3.83 5.64 12.28
N ALA A 44 -3.05 6.70 12.52
CA ALA A 44 -2.84 7.74 11.51
C ALA A 44 -2.22 7.17 10.23
N LYS A 45 -1.24 6.26 10.32
CA LYS A 45 -0.66 5.58 9.16
C LYS A 45 -1.69 4.76 8.38
N VAL A 46 -2.52 3.97 9.08
CA VAL A 46 -3.61 3.20 8.43
C VAL A 46 -4.56 4.14 7.71
N ILE A 47 -5.01 5.20 8.37
CA ILE A 47 -5.93 6.17 7.78
C ILE A 47 -5.29 6.85 6.55
N ASP A 48 -4.03 7.29 6.63
CA ASP A 48 -3.29 7.91 5.52
C ASP A 48 -3.01 6.93 4.36
N ARG A 49 -3.07 5.62 4.62
CA ARG A 49 -2.94 4.56 3.62
C ARG A 49 -4.23 4.32 2.86
N ILE A 50 -5.36 4.24 3.58
CA ILE A 50 -6.63 3.74 3.02
C ILE A 50 -7.57 4.82 2.52
N ILE A 51 -7.57 6.03 3.08
CA ILE A 51 -8.44 7.11 2.57
C ILE A 51 -7.87 7.77 1.33
N VAL A 52 -8.78 8.15 0.43
CA VAL A 52 -8.42 9.09 -0.65
C VAL A 52 -7.88 10.37 0.00
N PRO A 53 -6.75 10.94 -0.47
CA PRO A 53 -6.14 12.11 0.16
C PRO A 53 -7.11 13.29 0.29
N ASP A 54 -7.69 13.45 1.48
CA ASP A 54 -8.60 14.53 1.86
C ASP A 54 -8.34 14.93 3.32
N LYS A 55 -8.01 16.21 3.54
CA LYS A 55 -7.68 16.72 4.87
C LYS A 55 -8.85 16.65 5.85
N VAL A 56 -10.08 16.83 5.37
CA VAL A 56 -11.29 16.80 6.21
C VAL A 56 -11.62 15.37 6.59
N ALA A 57 -11.58 14.44 5.63
CA ALA A 57 -11.78 13.01 5.86
C ALA A 57 -10.75 12.46 6.87
N ARG A 58 -9.46 12.80 6.67
CA ARG A 58 -8.40 12.46 7.61
C ARG A 58 -8.67 12.97 9.02
N ALA A 59 -8.96 14.26 9.17
CA ALA A 59 -9.23 14.87 10.47
C ALA A 59 -10.46 14.23 11.15
N THR A 60 -11.50 13.86 10.39
CA THR A 60 -12.69 13.20 10.91
C THR A 60 -12.35 11.85 11.51
N MET A 61 -11.54 11.03 10.83
CA MET A 61 -11.15 9.72 11.33
C MET A 61 -10.19 9.82 12.53
N LEU A 62 -9.21 10.72 12.48
CA LEU A 62 -8.24 10.91 13.56
C LEU A 62 -8.83 11.57 14.83
N ALA A 63 -10.04 12.10 14.77
CA ALA A 63 -10.78 12.55 15.96
C ALA A 63 -11.39 11.39 16.78
N LEU A 64 -11.42 10.18 16.23
CA LEU A 64 -11.93 9.00 16.91
C LEU A 64 -10.84 8.37 17.78
N PRO A 65 -11.20 7.73 18.92
CA PRO A 65 -10.23 7.09 19.80
C PRO A 65 -9.58 5.87 19.12
N ALA A 66 -8.30 5.96 18.79
CA ALA A 66 -7.56 4.95 18.04
C ALA A 66 -7.57 3.56 18.70
N ASP A 67 -7.53 3.52 20.04
CA ASP A 67 -7.56 2.30 20.85
C ASP A 67 -8.83 1.46 20.66
N SER A 68 -9.95 2.10 20.33
CA SER A 68 -11.22 1.41 20.07
C SER A 68 -11.19 0.55 18.79
N PHE A 69 -10.27 0.82 17.90
CA PHE A 69 -10.08 0.10 16.63
C PHE A 69 -9.02 -0.98 16.70
N VAL A 70 -8.21 -1.04 17.76
CA VAL A 70 -7.18 -2.09 17.90
C VAL A 70 -7.85 -3.45 18.04
N ASP A 71 -7.40 -4.43 17.26
CA ASP A 71 -7.71 -5.85 17.42
C ASP A 71 -6.71 -6.48 18.38
N PHE A 72 -5.43 -6.41 18.04
CA PHE A 72 -4.34 -6.82 18.92
C PHE A 72 -3.05 -6.05 18.58
N PHE A 73 -2.07 -6.14 19.46
CA PHE A 73 -0.70 -5.70 19.18
C PHE A 73 0.31 -6.73 19.67
N HIS A 74 1.48 -6.74 19.05
CA HIS A 74 2.59 -7.60 19.41
C HIS A 74 3.84 -6.77 19.71
N ILE A 75 4.47 -7.00 20.87
CA ILE A 75 5.72 -6.35 21.23
C ILE A 75 6.87 -7.19 20.71
N THR A 76 7.62 -6.66 19.73
CA THR A 76 8.75 -7.35 19.09
C THR A 76 10.04 -7.19 19.87
N SER A 77 10.23 -6.04 20.51
CA SER A 77 11.32 -5.79 21.44
C SER A 77 10.88 -4.88 22.59
N GLU A 78 11.43 -5.10 23.78
CA GLU A 78 11.05 -4.34 24.98
C GLU A 78 12.24 -4.12 25.90
N ASN A 79 12.42 -2.88 26.37
CA ASN A 79 13.38 -2.50 27.40
C ASN A 79 12.72 -1.51 28.38
N ALA A 80 12.30 -2.00 29.53
CA ALA A 80 11.65 -1.20 30.57
C ALA A 80 12.68 -0.72 31.61
N LEU A 81 12.83 0.58 31.74
CA LEU A 81 13.67 1.26 32.73
C LEU A 81 12.80 1.92 33.82
N ALA A 82 13.41 2.43 34.89
CA ALA A 82 12.68 2.98 36.02
C ALA A 82 11.69 4.11 35.64
N GLN A 83 12.02 4.96 34.66
CA GLN A 83 11.21 6.10 34.21
C GLN A 83 11.14 6.22 32.69
N ARG A 84 11.70 5.25 31.94
CA ARG A 84 11.72 5.24 30.48
C ARG A 84 11.32 3.87 29.96
N TYR A 85 10.56 3.86 28.87
CA TYR A 85 10.15 2.65 28.19
C TYR A 85 10.54 2.74 26.73
N ILE A 86 11.33 1.77 26.27
CA ILE A 86 11.78 1.65 24.88
C ILE A 86 11.24 0.31 24.37
N ALA A 87 10.53 0.33 23.26
CA ALA A 87 9.98 -0.88 22.66
C ALA A 87 9.80 -0.71 21.15
N GLU A 88 9.56 -1.82 20.49
CA GLU A 88 9.05 -1.87 19.13
C GLU A 88 7.81 -2.73 19.09
N ILE A 89 6.74 -2.24 18.48
CA ILE A 89 5.46 -2.93 18.43
C ILE A 89 4.88 -2.98 17.03
N ASP A 90 4.18 -4.09 16.77
CA ASP A 90 3.31 -4.27 15.61
C ASP A 90 1.87 -4.15 16.07
N ILE A 91 1.03 -3.40 15.35
CA ILE A 91 -0.36 -3.16 15.72
C ILE A 91 -1.26 -3.60 14.56
N CYS A 92 -2.27 -4.40 14.88
CA CYS A 92 -3.35 -4.79 13.99
C CYS A 92 -4.64 -4.09 14.39
N PHE A 93 -5.29 -3.43 13.44
CA PHE A 93 -6.59 -2.81 13.64
C PHE A 93 -7.72 -3.69 13.10
N ASP A 94 -8.87 -3.66 13.77
CA ASP A 94 -10.09 -4.34 13.34
C ASP A 94 -10.66 -3.66 12.10
N ALA A 95 -10.45 -4.29 10.95
CA ALA A 95 -10.88 -3.77 9.65
C ALA A 95 -12.40 -3.49 9.62
N ALA A 96 -13.22 -4.34 10.24
CA ALA A 96 -14.67 -4.17 10.25
C ALA A 96 -15.08 -2.91 11.03
N LYS A 97 -14.45 -2.65 12.18
CA LYS A 97 -14.70 -1.43 12.96
C LYS A 97 -14.26 -0.18 12.20
N VAL A 98 -13.07 -0.20 11.57
CA VAL A 98 -12.57 0.95 10.79
C VAL A 98 -13.49 1.24 9.61
N ARG A 99 -13.88 0.20 8.83
CA ARG A 99 -14.85 0.35 7.73
C ARG A 99 -16.18 0.89 8.23
N GLY A 100 -16.69 0.37 9.35
CA GLY A 100 -17.92 0.86 9.97
C GLY A 100 -17.87 2.35 10.31
N ALA A 101 -16.74 2.85 10.80
CA ALA A 101 -16.53 4.27 11.06
C ALA A 101 -16.47 5.08 9.74
N LEU A 102 -15.77 4.60 8.72
CA LEU A 102 -15.70 5.22 7.39
C LEU A 102 -17.09 5.34 6.75
N ILE A 103 -17.87 4.24 6.77
CA ILE A 103 -19.26 4.21 6.29
C ILE A 103 -20.12 5.23 7.05
N SER A 104 -20.02 5.26 8.39
CA SER A 104 -20.79 6.17 9.23
C SER A 104 -20.45 7.64 8.97
N ALA A 105 -19.21 7.92 8.57
CA ALA A 105 -18.73 9.24 8.19
C ALA A 105 -19.01 9.60 6.72
N GLY A 106 -19.54 8.67 5.91
CA GLY A 106 -19.77 8.85 4.47
C GLY A 106 -18.49 8.99 3.65
N LEU A 107 -17.39 8.40 4.12
CA LEU A 107 -16.08 8.51 3.51
C LEU A 107 -15.81 7.35 2.55
N GLN A 108 -15.08 7.65 1.49
CA GLN A 108 -14.58 6.66 0.53
C GLN A 108 -13.19 6.19 0.94
N TRP A 109 -12.88 4.93 0.70
CA TRP A 109 -11.58 4.35 1.02
C TRP A 109 -11.17 3.30 -0.02
N ALA A 110 -9.90 2.96 -0.05
CA ALA A 110 -9.36 1.80 -0.76
C ALA A 110 -8.48 1.00 0.21
N GLU A 111 -8.37 -0.30 0.04
CA GLU A 111 -7.58 -1.17 0.92
C GLU A 111 -6.84 -2.29 0.16
N LEU A 112 -6.98 -2.33 -1.16
CA LEU A 112 -6.25 -3.26 -2.00
C LEU A 112 -4.85 -2.72 -2.31
N PHE A 113 -3.85 -3.52 -2.04
CA PHE A 113 -2.50 -3.23 -2.49
C PHE A 113 -2.39 -3.39 -4.00
N SER A 114 -1.57 -2.56 -4.62
CA SER A 114 -1.23 -2.75 -6.03
C SER A 114 -0.30 -3.95 -6.20
N PRO A 115 -0.32 -4.60 -7.36
CA PRO A 115 0.85 -5.35 -7.79
C PRO A 115 2.08 -4.43 -7.80
N PRO A 116 3.32 -4.98 -7.78
CA PRO A 116 4.53 -4.17 -7.77
C PRO A 116 4.61 -3.21 -8.97
N VAL A 117 5.00 -1.96 -8.70
CA VAL A 117 5.27 -0.90 -9.67
C VAL A 117 6.76 -0.58 -9.60
N LEU A 118 7.49 -0.76 -10.71
CA LEU A 118 8.92 -0.47 -10.77
C LEU A 118 9.16 1.03 -10.85
N LEU A 119 9.96 1.58 -9.93
CA LEU A 119 10.56 2.90 -10.06
C LEU A 119 11.87 2.77 -10.82
N LEU A 120 12.01 3.45 -11.95
CA LEU A 120 13.19 3.41 -12.83
C LEU A 120 13.77 4.82 -12.99
N PRO A 121 14.56 5.30 -12.02
CA PRO A 121 15.16 6.61 -12.10
C PRO A 121 16.35 6.64 -13.08
N VAL A 122 16.35 7.65 -13.95
CA VAL A 122 17.38 7.93 -14.96
C VAL A 122 17.90 9.34 -14.73
N TRP A 123 19.20 9.49 -14.61
CA TRP A 123 19.88 10.76 -14.51
C TRP A 123 20.71 11.03 -15.75
N GLN A 124 20.57 12.21 -16.35
CA GLN A 124 21.37 12.64 -17.48
C GLN A 124 22.24 13.84 -17.10
N GLU A 125 23.53 13.70 -17.35
CA GLU A 125 24.53 14.76 -17.22
C GLU A 125 25.35 14.86 -18.51
N PRO A 126 26.14 15.95 -18.71
CA PRO A 126 26.95 16.10 -19.93
C PRO A 126 27.93 14.96 -20.16
N SER A 127 28.40 14.30 -19.12
CA SER A 127 29.30 13.15 -19.16
C SER A 127 28.65 11.84 -19.58
N GLY A 128 27.32 11.75 -19.51
CA GLY A 128 26.58 10.56 -19.89
C GLY A 128 25.29 10.32 -19.09
N VAL A 129 24.76 9.12 -19.24
CA VAL A 129 23.54 8.69 -18.55
C VAL A 129 23.88 7.76 -17.40
N ARG A 130 23.22 7.96 -16.28
CA ARG A 130 23.36 7.17 -15.05
C ARG A 130 21.99 6.56 -14.69
N VAL A 131 22.00 5.26 -14.43
CA VAL A 131 20.81 4.49 -13.97
C VAL A 131 21.20 3.59 -12.80
N TRP A 132 22.34 2.90 -12.91
CA TRP A 132 22.77 1.85 -11.98
C TRP A 132 23.92 2.32 -11.07
N THR A 133 23.72 3.43 -10.35
CA THR A 133 24.75 3.99 -9.45
C THR A 133 24.09 4.49 -8.16
N ARG A 134 24.84 4.46 -7.05
CA ARG A 134 24.36 4.86 -5.72
C ARG A 134 24.94 6.20 -5.25
N ASP A 135 25.66 6.93 -6.08
CA ASP A 135 26.33 8.19 -5.75
C ASP A 135 25.58 9.44 -6.24
N ILE A 136 24.40 9.26 -6.81
CA ILE A 136 23.60 10.36 -7.38
C ILE A 136 22.38 10.62 -6.54
N LEU A 137 22.18 11.89 -6.14
CA LEU A 137 21.10 12.35 -5.29
C LEU A 137 19.71 11.96 -5.83
N TRP A 138 19.50 12.09 -7.16
CA TRP A 138 18.23 11.72 -7.81
C TRP A 138 17.87 10.25 -7.61
N LEU A 139 18.83 9.34 -7.86
CA LEU A 139 18.60 7.91 -7.73
C LEU A 139 18.37 7.51 -6.27
N ASN A 140 19.19 8.05 -5.35
CA ASN A 140 19.08 7.76 -3.93
C ASN A 140 17.73 8.21 -3.33
N ARG A 141 17.17 9.33 -3.85
CA ARG A 141 15.85 9.80 -3.40
C ARG A 141 14.74 8.80 -3.67
N TRP A 142 14.76 8.20 -4.85
CA TRP A 142 13.77 7.20 -5.22
C TRP A 142 13.95 5.89 -4.46
N GLN A 143 15.20 5.49 -4.20
CA GLN A 143 15.51 4.34 -3.34
C GLN A 143 14.98 4.57 -1.92
N ASP A 144 15.36 5.69 -1.30
CA ASP A 144 14.91 6.06 0.05
C ASP A 144 13.38 6.11 0.17
N PHE A 145 12.69 6.54 -0.88
CA PHE A 145 11.23 6.56 -0.92
C PHE A 145 10.67 5.15 -0.98
N SER A 146 11.15 4.31 -1.91
CA SER A 146 10.69 2.92 -2.06
C SER A 146 10.83 2.14 -0.76
N ASP A 147 11.93 2.34 -0.03
CA ASP A 147 12.23 1.62 1.22
C ASP A 147 11.37 2.08 2.41
N LYS A 148 10.83 3.29 2.38
CA LYS A 148 10.14 3.92 3.52
C LYS A 148 8.65 4.10 3.33
N THR A 149 8.16 3.94 2.11
CA THR A 149 6.74 4.19 1.82
C THR A 149 5.86 3.09 2.43
N ASP A 150 4.76 3.52 3.05
CA ASP A 150 3.76 2.66 3.67
C ASP A 150 2.38 2.99 3.08
N LYS A 151 2.23 2.73 1.79
CA LYS A 151 1.06 3.07 0.97
C LYS A 151 0.48 1.85 0.28
N LEU A 152 -0.71 1.99 -0.31
CA LEU A 152 -1.34 0.89 -1.07
C LEU A 152 -0.62 0.57 -2.38
N VAL A 153 0.05 1.56 -2.98
CA VAL A 153 0.88 1.29 -4.16
C VAL A 153 2.23 0.72 -3.71
N ARG A 154 2.51 -0.51 -4.12
CA ARG A 154 3.77 -1.19 -3.82
C ARG A 154 4.82 -0.81 -4.83
N PHE A 155 5.80 -0.04 -4.41
CA PHE A 155 6.93 0.32 -5.25
C PHE A 155 8.08 -0.65 -5.08
N ALA A 156 8.79 -0.92 -6.19
CA ALA A 156 9.98 -1.74 -6.22
C ALA A 156 11.09 -1.01 -6.97
N MET A 157 12.33 -1.27 -6.61
CA MET A 157 13.49 -0.84 -7.36
C MET A 157 14.40 -2.04 -7.64
N LEU A 158 15.16 -1.96 -8.73
CA LEU A 158 16.16 -2.97 -9.05
C LEU A 158 17.48 -2.63 -8.37
N GLU A 159 18.06 -3.59 -7.68
CA GLU A 159 19.38 -3.43 -7.07
C GLU A 159 20.49 -3.43 -8.14
N PRO A 160 21.34 -2.39 -8.18
CA PRO A 160 22.40 -2.30 -9.18
C PRO A 160 23.43 -3.40 -9.01
N ASP A 161 23.65 -4.18 -10.08
CA ASP A 161 24.76 -5.12 -10.19
C ASP A 161 25.30 -5.17 -11.64
N VAL A 162 26.45 -5.80 -11.83
CA VAL A 162 27.12 -5.89 -13.14
C VAL A 162 26.29 -6.67 -14.18
N ALA A 163 25.50 -7.66 -13.76
CA ALA A 163 24.65 -8.44 -14.66
C ALA A 163 23.47 -7.59 -15.12
N LEU A 164 22.85 -6.84 -14.21
CA LEU A 164 21.77 -5.92 -14.50
C LEU A 164 22.21 -4.81 -15.46
N GLU A 165 23.35 -4.17 -15.22
CA GLU A 165 23.89 -3.12 -16.08
C GLU A 165 24.11 -3.61 -17.53
N ARG A 166 24.61 -4.83 -17.69
CA ARG A 166 24.79 -5.45 -19.01
C ARG A 166 23.47 -5.78 -19.68
N SER A 167 22.48 -6.22 -18.92
CA SER A 167 21.20 -6.66 -19.46
C SER A 167 20.23 -5.53 -19.73
N LEU A 168 20.37 -4.41 -19.02
CA LEU A 168 19.56 -3.19 -19.08
C LEU A 168 20.48 -1.96 -19.19
N PRO A 169 21.10 -1.73 -20.35
CA PRO A 169 22.05 -0.61 -20.53
C PRO A 169 21.34 0.73 -20.45
N ALA A 170 22.02 1.72 -19.86
CA ALA A 170 21.45 3.03 -19.51
C ALA A 170 20.91 3.81 -20.73
N ARG A 171 21.57 3.73 -21.89
CA ARG A 171 21.16 4.50 -23.06
C ARG A 171 19.81 4.07 -23.66
N PRO A 172 19.52 2.78 -23.90
CA PRO A 172 18.18 2.33 -24.28
C PRO A 172 17.10 2.70 -23.25
N LEU A 173 17.39 2.61 -21.94
CA LEU A 173 16.47 3.05 -20.89
C LEU A 173 16.20 4.56 -20.96
N LEU A 174 17.21 5.38 -21.21
CA LEU A 174 17.00 6.81 -21.46
C LEU A 174 16.07 7.05 -22.65
N MET A 175 16.24 6.27 -23.71
CA MET A 175 15.43 6.39 -24.94
C MET A 175 14.03 5.78 -24.80
N ARG A 176 13.70 5.22 -23.63
CA ARG A 176 12.43 4.55 -23.36
C ARG A 176 12.19 3.39 -24.33
N ASP A 177 13.25 2.65 -24.64
CA ASP A 177 13.16 1.47 -25.49
C ASP A 177 12.15 0.49 -24.88
N LYS A 178 11.13 0.15 -25.68
CA LYS A 178 9.99 -0.64 -25.23
C LYS A 178 10.40 -2.00 -24.67
N ASP A 179 11.29 -2.70 -25.35
CA ASP A 179 11.75 -4.04 -24.97
C ASP A 179 12.60 -3.97 -23.68
N MET A 180 13.35 -2.87 -23.50
CA MET A 180 14.13 -2.67 -22.27
C MET A 180 13.26 -2.32 -21.09
N LEU A 181 12.21 -1.52 -21.28
CA LEU A 181 11.24 -1.24 -20.21
C LEU A 181 10.49 -2.51 -19.79
N ALA A 182 10.01 -3.30 -20.77
CA ALA A 182 9.37 -4.60 -20.49
C ALA A 182 10.31 -5.57 -19.76
N LYS A 183 11.58 -5.63 -20.17
CA LYS A 183 12.58 -6.45 -19.50
C LYS A 183 12.88 -5.97 -18.08
N ALA A 184 12.87 -4.66 -17.83
CA ALA A 184 13.03 -4.09 -16.50
C ALA A 184 11.83 -4.43 -15.61
N ALA A 185 10.59 -4.32 -16.13
CA ALA A 185 9.38 -4.74 -15.44
C ALA A 185 9.44 -6.21 -15.03
N GLN A 186 9.78 -7.08 -15.98
CA GLN A 186 9.94 -8.52 -15.72
C GLN A 186 11.00 -8.82 -14.67
N ALA A 187 12.15 -8.14 -14.69
CA ALA A 187 13.22 -8.33 -13.71
C ALA A 187 12.78 -7.94 -12.30
N ALA A 188 11.90 -6.96 -12.17
CA ALA A 188 11.34 -6.51 -10.89
C ALA A 188 10.06 -7.28 -10.47
N GLY A 189 9.51 -8.16 -11.30
CA GLY A 189 8.19 -8.75 -11.09
C GLY A 189 7.07 -7.70 -11.08
N ALA A 190 7.26 -6.58 -11.78
CA ALA A 190 6.35 -5.45 -11.78
C ALA A 190 5.37 -5.50 -12.96
N VAL A 191 4.14 -4.98 -12.73
CA VAL A 191 3.10 -4.86 -13.76
C VAL A 191 3.11 -3.50 -14.45
N GLN A 192 3.82 -2.53 -13.88
CA GLN A 192 3.99 -1.18 -14.40
C GLN A 192 5.39 -0.67 -14.13
N VAL A 193 5.83 0.30 -14.94
CA VAL A 193 7.12 0.99 -14.77
C VAL A 193 6.86 2.50 -14.72
N VAL A 194 7.34 3.16 -13.68
CA VAL A 194 7.45 4.61 -13.62
C VAL A 194 8.86 4.98 -14.06
N TRP A 195 8.99 5.43 -15.28
CA TRP A 195 10.24 5.96 -15.79
C TRP A 195 10.41 7.40 -15.31
N LEU A 196 11.50 7.66 -14.60
CA LEU A 196 11.75 8.87 -13.83
C LEU A 196 13.03 9.53 -14.33
N TYR A 197 12.88 10.58 -15.12
CA TYR A 197 14.00 11.29 -15.69
C TYR A 197 14.31 12.56 -14.91
N ALA A 198 15.58 12.82 -14.69
CA ALA A 198 16.09 14.16 -14.38
C ALA A 198 17.40 14.42 -15.14
N GLY A 199 17.55 15.66 -15.56
CA GLY A 199 18.75 16.07 -16.31
C GLY A 199 18.97 17.58 -16.29
N LEU A 200 20.20 17.98 -16.58
CA LEU A 200 20.59 19.38 -16.63
C LEU A 200 20.72 19.84 -18.08
N ASP A 201 19.97 20.87 -18.45
CA ASP A 201 20.07 21.55 -19.74
C ASP A 201 20.89 22.83 -19.59
N TYR A 202 21.98 22.90 -20.36
CA TYR A 202 22.91 24.04 -20.42
C TYR A 202 22.77 24.84 -21.72
N SER A 203 21.69 24.64 -22.49
CA SER A 203 21.45 25.36 -23.75
C SER A 203 21.21 26.86 -23.55
N ASN A 204 20.74 27.24 -22.37
CA ASN A 204 20.47 28.61 -21.97
C ASN A 204 21.63 29.21 -21.12
N SER A 205 21.64 30.53 -20.98
CA SER A 205 22.64 31.23 -20.11
C SER A 205 22.52 30.85 -18.63
N VAL A 206 21.35 30.43 -18.20
CA VAL A 206 21.08 29.86 -16.88
C VAL A 206 20.75 28.40 -17.10
N PRO A 207 21.48 27.47 -16.48
CA PRO A 207 21.17 26.05 -16.57
C PRO A 207 19.77 25.74 -16.02
N GLU A 208 19.11 24.75 -16.61
CA GLU A 208 17.78 24.31 -16.19
C GLU A 208 17.80 22.85 -15.77
N LEU A 209 17.10 22.56 -14.69
CA LEU A 209 16.78 21.21 -14.29
C LEU A 209 15.48 20.80 -14.95
N ILE A 210 15.51 19.71 -15.72
CA ILE A 210 14.33 19.11 -16.35
C ILE A 210 14.02 17.81 -15.63
N MET A 211 12.77 17.64 -15.18
CA MET A 211 12.28 16.42 -14.56
C MET A 211 11.03 15.94 -15.28
N LEU A 212 10.95 14.64 -15.53
CA LEU A 212 9.82 14.00 -16.23
C LEU A 212 9.54 12.64 -15.63
N ALA A 213 8.27 12.32 -15.42
CA ALA A 213 7.82 11.01 -14.98
C ALA A 213 6.74 10.48 -15.92
N GLU A 214 6.95 9.29 -16.44
CA GLU A 214 6.07 8.60 -17.36
C GLU A 214 5.73 7.21 -16.82
N LEU A 215 4.46 6.82 -16.89
CA LEU A 215 3.96 5.52 -16.49
C LEU A 215 3.81 4.63 -17.71
N TYR A 216 4.36 3.44 -17.66
CA TYR A 216 4.31 2.40 -18.68
C TYR A 216 3.67 1.13 -18.14
N ASP A 217 3.04 0.34 -19.02
CA ASP A 217 2.63 -1.03 -18.71
C ASP A 217 3.83 -2.01 -18.69
N ALA A 218 3.56 -3.26 -18.30
CA ALA A 218 4.57 -4.31 -18.27
C ALA A 218 5.18 -4.64 -19.66
N ASP A 219 4.48 -4.30 -20.75
CA ASP A 219 4.94 -4.49 -22.10
C ASP A 219 5.76 -3.28 -22.62
N GLY A 220 5.98 -2.27 -21.80
CA GLY A 220 6.70 -1.04 -22.13
C GLY A 220 5.92 -0.07 -23.02
N SER A 221 4.59 -0.13 -23.03
CA SER A 221 3.73 0.85 -23.71
C SER A 221 3.37 2.00 -22.78
N LEU A 222 3.47 3.23 -23.28
CA LEU A 222 3.17 4.43 -22.47
C LEU A 222 1.68 4.47 -22.11
N LEU A 223 1.40 4.62 -20.82
CA LEU A 223 0.05 4.79 -20.27
C LEU A 223 -0.27 6.27 -20.03
N ALA A 224 0.63 6.99 -19.36
CA ALA A 224 0.41 8.39 -18.98
C ALA A 224 1.73 9.13 -18.70
N VAL A 225 1.70 10.46 -18.80
CA VAL A 225 2.69 11.35 -18.18
C VAL A 225 2.18 11.71 -16.79
N VAL A 226 2.92 11.34 -15.74
CA VAL A 226 2.49 11.50 -14.34
C VAL A 226 3.21 12.64 -13.61
N GLY A 227 4.22 13.24 -14.25
CA GLY A 227 4.91 14.43 -13.74
C GLY A 227 5.79 15.08 -14.80
N GLN A 228 5.80 16.41 -14.86
CA GLN A 228 6.70 17.18 -15.71
C GLN A 228 7.01 18.51 -15.04
N GLU A 229 8.29 18.82 -14.89
CA GLU A 229 8.73 20.07 -14.29
C GLU A 229 10.05 20.54 -14.91
N GLN A 230 10.20 21.88 -15.00
CA GLN A 230 11.41 22.56 -15.45
C GLN A 230 11.71 23.71 -14.50
N ARG A 231 12.94 23.75 -13.97
CA ARG A 231 13.37 24.77 -13.00
C ARG A 231 14.70 25.37 -13.41
N SER A 232 14.77 26.70 -13.46
CA SER A 232 16.03 27.42 -13.67
C SER A 232 16.92 27.34 -12.44
N LEU A 233 18.19 27.03 -12.63
CA LEU A 233 19.20 26.92 -11.58
C LEU A 233 19.90 28.28 -11.35
N ASN A 234 19.23 29.16 -10.64
CA ASN A 234 19.68 30.55 -10.42
C ASN A 234 20.51 30.75 -9.14
N GLY A 235 21.27 29.76 -8.72
CA GLY A 235 22.10 29.84 -7.52
C GLY A 235 21.38 29.81 -6.16
N GLN A 236 20.05 29.97 -6.15
CA GLN A 236 19.18 29.81 -4.97
C GLN A 236 18.39 28.51 -5.01
N THR A 237 18.44 27.77 -6.11
CA THR A 237 17.70 26.53 -6.29
C THR A 237 18.35 25.41 -5.50
N ASN A 238 17.62 24.90 -4.50
CA ASN A 238 18.01 23.74 -3.74
C ASN A 238 17.50 22.47 -4.45
N LEU A 239 18.41 21.66 -5.00
CA LEU A 239 18.08 20.42 -5.70
C LEU A 239 17.33 19.41 -4.82
N HIS A 240 17.65 19.35 -3.51
CA HIS A 240 16.92 18.46 -2.59
C HIS A 240 15.43 18.84 -2.55
N VAL A 241 15.13 20.13 -2.38
CA VAL A 241 13.74 20.62 -2.33
C VAL A 241 13.04 20.40 -3.67
N ALA A 242 13.74 20.60 -4.80
CA ALA A 242 13.20 20.37 -6.13
C ALA A 242 12.83 18.89 -6.34
N PHE A 243 13.73 17.99 -5.96
CA PHE A 243 13.48 16.55 -6.10
C PHE A 243 12.41 16.05 -5.14
N ASP A 244 12.39 16.54 -3.89
CA ASP A 244 11.35 16.17 -2.90
C ASP A 244 9.96 16.60 -3.38
N SER A 245 9.81 17.84 -3.85
CA SER A 245 8.55 18.35 -4.39
C SER A 245 8.07 17.55 -5.60
N PHE A 246 8.97 17.30 -6.56
CA PHE A 246 8.61 16.52 -7.76
C PHE A 246 8.22 15.08 -7.42
N GLN A 247 8.96 14.45 -6.49
CA GLN A 247 8.66 13.10 -6.02
C GLN A 247 7.28 13.03 -5.37
N GLU A 248 6.95 13.98 -4.49
CA GLU A 248 5.65 14.08 -3.83
C GLU A 248 4.52 14.22 -4.86
N ASP A 249 4.68 15.11 -5.84
CA ASP A 249 3.69 15.34 -6.88
C ASP A 249 3.44 14.07 -7.73
N VAL A 250 4.51 13.41 -8.19
CA VAL A 250 4.40 12.16 -8.98
C VAL A 250 3.72 11.06 -8.18
N MET A 251 4.12 10.87 -6.91
CA MET A 251 3.54 9.84 -6.06
C MET A 251 2.07 10.10 -5.77
N ASN A 252 1.69 11.37 -5.51
CA ASN A 252 0.30 11.74 -5.31
C ASN A 252 -0.57 11.38 -6.53
N VAL A 253 -0.08 11.61 -7.75
CA VAL A 253 -0.81 11.26 -8.98
C VAL A 253 -1.01 9.76 -9.09
N ILE A 254 0.04 8.97 -8.83
CA ILE A 254 -0.02 7.51 -8.94
C ILE A 254 -0.95 6.93 -7.86
N GLU A 255 -0.80 7.36 -6.60
CA GLU A 255 -1.64 6.92 -5.50
C GLU A 255 -3.11 7.31 -5.71
N GLN A 256 -3.38 8.54 -6.15
CA GLN A 256 -4.74 8.98 -6.43
C GLN A 256 -5.39 8.18 -7.56
N SER A 257 -4.62 7.84 -8.60
CA SER A 257 -5.09 6.98 -9.68
C SER A 257 -5.45 5.58 -9.17
N TRP A 258 -4.58 4.98 -8.33
CA TRP A 258 -4.85 3.69 -7.72
C TRP A 258 -6.09 3.72 -6.82
N HIS A 259 -6.17 4.70 -5.92
CA HIS A 259 -7.34 4.88 -5.05
C HIS A 259 -8.62 5.02 -5.87
N SER A 260 -8.63 5.89 -6.89
CA SER A 260 -9.84 6.15 -7.71
C SER A 260 -10.34 4.90 -8.45
N SER A 261 -9.41 4.01 -8.83
CA SER A 261 -9.74 2.75 -9.52
C SER A 261 -10.19 1.65 -8.58
N ASN A 262 -9.88 1.74 -7.28
CA ASN A 262 -10.12 0.70 -6.28
C ASN A 262 -10.92 1.20 -5.07
N VAL A 263 -11.61 2.33 -5.21
CA VAL A 263 -12.38 2.94 -4.14
C VAL A 263 -13.63 2.10 -3.83
N TYR A 264 -13.89 1.93 -2.53
CA TYR A 264 -15.15 1.41 -2.03
C TYR A 264 -16.13 2.55 -1.79
N VAL A 265 -17.31 2.45 -2.39
CA VAL A 265 -18.36 3.46 -2.33
C VAL A 265 -19.50 2.93 -1.49
N VAL A 266 -19.94 3.70 -0.51
CA VAL A 266 -21.02 3.33 0.44
C VAL A 266 -22.37 3.06 -0.25
N ASP A 267 -22.55 3.50 -1.49
CA ASP A 267 -23.82 3.48 -2.21
C ASP A 267 -24.02 2.22 -3.07
N ASN A 268 -23.06 1.31 -3.13
CA ASN A 268 -23.21 0.05 -3.86
C ASN A 268 -24.00 -0.94 -3.00
N ARG A 269 -25.25 -1.23 -3.38
CA ARG A 269 -26.17 -2.15 -2.70
C ARG A 269 -26.18 -3.54 -3.33
N ASP A 270 -25.15 -3.89 -4.06
CA ASP A 270 -25.06 -5.21 -4.64
C ASP A 270 -24.92 -6.25 -3.52
N GLU A 271 -25.77 -7.25 -3.57
CA GLU A 271 -25.76 -8.38 -2.66
C GLU A 271 -25.32 -9.63 -3.40
N ILE A 272 -24.44 -10.42 -2.78
CA ILE A 272 -24.10 -11.76 -3.26
C ILE A 272 -24.40 -12.79 -2.19
N LEU A 273 -24.75 -14.00 -2.63
CA LEU A 273 -24.92 -15.16 -1.76
C LEU A 273 -23.67 -16.05 -1.86
N ILE A 274 -22.99 -16.26 -0.75
CA ILE A 274 -21.79 -17.09 -0.66
C ILE A 274 -22.14 -18.39 0.05
N SER A 275 -21.99 -19.51 -0.64
CA SER A 275 -22.11 -20.85 -0.06
C SER A 275 -20.73 -21.37 0.34
N VAL A 276 -20.63 -21.98 1.52
CA VAL A 276 -19.39 -22.49 2.10
C VAL A 276 -19.60 -23.93 2.55
N ASP A 277 -18.75 -24.83 2.10
CA ASP A 277 -18.68 -26.18 2.66
C ASP A 277 -17.88 -26.15 3.97
N ILE A 278 -18.41 -26.71 5.03
CA ILE A 278 -17.82 -26.70 6.37
C ILE A 278 -17.70 -28.12 6.91
N SER A 279 -16.63 -28.39 7.66
CA SER A 279 -16.42 -29.67 8.35
C SER A 279 -16.75 -29.58 9.85
N SER A 280 -16.70 -28.39 10.42
CA SER A 280 -16.96 -28.11 11.83
C SER A 280 -17.51 -26.70 12.07
N LEU A 281 -18.04 -26.46 13.29
CA LEU A 281 -18.43 -25.09 13.70
C LEU A 281 -17.21 -24.17 13.81
N THR A 282 -16.05 -24.69 14.15
CA THR A 282 -14.81 -23.91 14.19
C THR A 282 -14.44 -23.39 12.79
N ASP A 283 -14.49 -24.26 11.76
CA ASP A 283 -14.28 -23.87 10.37
C ASP A 283 -15.25 -22.77 9.94
N TRP A 284 -16.53 -22.90 10.36
CA TRP A 284 -17.53 -21.89 10.07
C TRP A 284 -17.18 -20.51 10.65
N TYR A 285 -16.77 -20.49 11.92
CA TYR A 285 -16.37 -19.24 12.57
C TYR A 285 -15.13 -18.63 11.91
N ASP A 286 -14.15 -19.44 11.55
CA ASP A 286 -12.91 -18.99 10.90
C ASP A 286 -13.19 -18.42 9.50
N VAL A 287 -13.99 -19.11 8.68
CA VAL A 287 -14.38 -18.62 7.36
C VAL A 287 -15.21 -17.33 7.48
N ARG A 288 -16.17 -17.27 8.39
CA ARG A 288 -16.97 -16.06 8.60
C ARG A 288 -16.10 -14.89 9.04
N ARG A 289 -15.15 -15.10 9.97
CA ARG A 289 -14.20 -14.09 10.44
C ARG A 289 -13.35 -13.58 9.27
N LYS A 290 -12.79 -14.47 8.46
CA LYS A 290 -12.00 -14.10 7.30
C LYS A 290 -12.83 -13.31 6.29
N LEU A 291 -14.02 -13.79 5.93
CA LEU A 291 -14.91 -13.07 5.00
C LEU A 291 -15.29 -11.67 5.49
N SER A 292 -15.50 -11.48 6.80
CA SER A 292 -15.82 -10.16 7.36
C SER A 292 -14.65 -9.15 7.27
N GLN A 293 -13.46 -9.65 7.01
CA GLN A 293 -12.24 -8.83 6.87
C GLN A 293 -11.85 -8.58 5.41
N ILE A 294 -12.53 -9.24 4.46
CA ILE A 294 -12.28 -9.05 3.04
C ILE A 294 -12.68 -7.64 2.61
N ALA A 295 -11.75 -7.02 1.90
CA ALA A 295 -11.99 -5.76 1.21
C ALA A 295 -13.21 -5.87 0.27
N GLY A 296 -14.11 -4.88 0.34
CA GLY A 296 -15.32 -4.88 -0.50
C GLY A 296 -16.55 -5.58 0.08
N ILE A 297 -16.45 -6.24 1.26
CA ILE A 297 -17.62 -6.73 2.00
C ILE A 297 -17.96 -5.74 3.11
N ALA A 298 -19.11 -5.04 2.95
CA ALA A 298 -19.58 -4.04 3.91
C ALA A 298 -20.33 -4.68 5.08
N ASP A 299 -21.15 -5.69 4.81
CA ASP A 299 -21.90 -6.46 5.82
C ASP A 299 -22.00 -7.94 5.45
N LEU A 300 -22.07 -8.80 6.45
CA LEU A 300 -22.10 -10.24 6.31
C LEU A 300 -23.14 -10.86 7.23
N SER A 301 -24.26 -11.31 6.66
CA SER A 301 -25.36 -11.93 7.40
C SER A 301 -25.48 -13.42 7.08
N VAL A 302 -25.84 -14.22 8.10
CA VAL A 302 -26.07 -15.66 7.96
C VAL A 302 -27.46 -15.93 7.40
N VAL A 303 -27.54 -16.59 6.26
CA VAL A 303 -28.80 -17.00 5.63
C VAL A 303 -29.24 -18.40 6.10
N SER A 304 -28.27 -19.33 6.11
CA SER A 304 -28.52 -20.69 6.60
C SER A 304 -27.22 -21.35 7.10
N LEU A 305 -27.39 -22.27 8.04
CA LEU A 305 -26.27 -23.07 8.55
C LEU A 305 -26.77 -24.50 8.79
N THR A 306 -26.05 -25.46 8.22
CA THR A 306 -26.27 -26.91 8.43
C THR A 306 -24.96 -27.54 8.90
N ALA A 307 -24.97 -28.82 9.22
CA ALA A 307 -23.75 -29.53 9.67
C ALA A 307 -22.63 -29.60 8.62
N LYS A 308 -22.94 -29.38 7.32
CA LYS A 308 -21.99 -29.52 6.22
C LYS A 308 -21.86 -28.28 5.34
N LYS A 309 -22.83 -27.36 5.42
CA LYS A 309 -22.88 -26.17 4.55
C LYS A 309 -23.38 -24.96 5.31
N GLY A 310 -22.74 -23.83 5.07
CA GLY A 310 -23.23 -22.52 5.46
C GLY A 310 -23.56 -21.68 4.22
N ALA A 311 -24.50 -20.76 4.34
CA ALA A 311 -24.77 -19.74 3.35
C ALA A 311 -24.76 -18.37 4.02
N LEU A 312 -24.04 -17.45 3.43
CA LEU A 312 -23.87 -16.07 3.86
C LEU A 312 -24.38 -15.12 2.78
N ARG A 313 -25.05 -14.09 3.20
CA ARG A 313 -25.35 -12.94 2.34
C ARG A 313 -24.32 -11.88 2.63
N ALA A 314 -23.58 -11.48 1.61
CA ALA A 314 -22.61 -10.41 1.68
C ALA A 314 -23.13 -9.18 0.95
N GLN A 315 -23.21 -8.05 1.65
CA GLN A 315 -23.47 -6.76 1.05
C GLN A 315 -22.12 -6.18 0.60
N LEU A 316 -22.03 -5.80 -0.67
CA LEU A 316 -20.78 -5.31 -1.24
C LEU A 316 -20.69 -3.79 -1.10
N SER A 317 -19.48 -3.30 -0.84
CA SER A 317 -19.10 -1.89 -0.96
C SER A 317 -18.24 -1.62 -2.20
N GLY A 318 -17.92 -2.67 -2.95
CA GLY A 318 -17.12 -2.64 -4.17
C GLY A 318 -17.62 -3.62 -5.22
N SER A 319 -16.84 -3.86 -6.28
CA SER A 319 -17.20 -4.85 -7.28
C SER A 319 -16.92 -6.28 -6.79
N VAL A 320 -17.56 -7.27 -7.42
CA VAL A 320 -17.32 -8.69 -7.12
C VAL A 320 -15.85 -9.06 -7.42
N GLU A 321 -15.25 -8.44 -8.44
CA GLU A 321 -13.86 -8.64 -8.81
C GLU A 321 -12.91 -8.15 -7.70
N ALA A 322 -13.23 -7.02 -7.05
CA ALA A 322 -12.46 -6.52 -5.91
C ALA A 322 -12.53 -7.48 -4.71
N VAL A 323 -13.73 -8.03 -4.44
CA VAL A 323 -13.92 -9.07 -3.40
C VAL A 323 -13.13 -10.34 -3.74
N GLN A 324 -13.13 -10.74 -5.01
CA GLN A 324 -12.36 -11.90 -5.47
C GLN A 324 -10.85 -11.72 -5.26
N LEU A 325 -10.32 -10.55 -5.57
CA LEU A 325 -8.91 -10.22 -5.32
C LEU A 325 -8.56 -10.32 -3.84
N GLY A 326 -9.36 -9.72 -2.96
CA GLY A 326 -9.17 -9.81 -1.52
C GLY A 326 -9.28 -11.24 -0.96
N LEU A 327 -10.09 -12.10 -1.58
CA LEU A 327 -10.20 -13.51 -1.23
C LEU A 327 -8.97 -14.32 -1.68
N GLN A 328 -8.44 -14.04 -2.88
CA GLN A 328 -7.21 -14.68 -3.37
C GLN A 328 -6.01 -14.42 -2.46
N GLU A 329 -5.87 -13.21 -1.93
CA GLU A 329 -4.83 -12.89 -0.93
C GLU A 329 -4.95 -13.76 0.34
N GLN A 330 -6.14 -14.28 0.64
CA GLN A 330 -6.43 -15.17 1.76
C GLN A 330 -6.42 -16.66 1.38
N GLY A 331 -6.08 -16.98 0.12
CA GLY A 331 -6.08 -18.36 -0.41
C GLY A 331 -7.48 -18.91 -0.69
N TYR A 332 -8.46 -18.06 -1.00
CA TYR A 332 -9.81 -18.46 -1.36
C TYR A 332 -10.21 -17.95 -2.75
N GLU A 333 -11.11 -18.67 -3.40
CA GLU A 333 -11.68 -18.31 -4.69
C GLU A 333 -13.22 -18.31 -4.62
N LEU A 334 -13.85 -17.32 -5.28
CA LEU A 334 -15.29 -17.32 -5.54
C LEU A 334 -15.58 -17.98 -6.88
N VAL A 335 -16.20 -19.14 -6.84
CA VAL A 335 -16.65 -19.82 -8.05
C VAL A 335 -18.11 -19.45 -8.31
N SER A 336 -18.41 -18.96 -9.51
CA SER A 336 -19.77 -18.60 -9.91
C SER A 336 -20.72 -19.80 -9.82
N GLY A 337 -21.84 -19.63 -9.12
CA GLY A 337 -22.91 -20.62 -9.04
C GLY A 337 -23.81 -20.58 -10.27
N THR A 338 -24.83 -21.44 -10.29
CA THR A 338 -25.81 -21.57 -11.39
C THR A 338 -26.79 -20.40 -11.48
N ALA A 339 -26.97 -19.63 -10.41
CA ALA A 339 -27.83 -18.44 -10.36
C ALA A 339 -26.99 -17.18 -10.28
N SER A 340 -27.44 -16.10 -10.93
CA SER A 340 -26.78 -14.79 -10.87
C SER A 340 -26.67 -14.31 -9.41
N GLY A 341 -25.51 -13.79 -9.02
CA GLY A 341 -25.23 -13.34 -7.65
C GLY A 341 -25.00 -14.46 -6.62
N HIS A 342 -24.95 -15.72 -7.05
CA HIS A 342 -24.62 -16.86 -6.20
C HIS A 342 -23.20 -17.35 -6.48
N TYR A 343 -22.42 -17.54 -5.42
CA TYR A 343 -21.03 -17.99 -5.48
C TYR A 343 -20.79 -19.13 -4.48
N ALA A 344 -19.85 -19.99 -4.80
CA ALA A 344 -19.30 -20.97 -3.86
C ALA A 344 -17.88 -20.54 -3.48
N LEU A 345 -17.58 -20.53 -2.17
CA LEU A 345 -16.22 -20.28 -1.67
C LEU A 345 -15.45 -21.60 -1.70
N GLN A 346 -14.30 -21.59 -2.34
CA GLN A 346 -13.38 -22.73 -2.41
C GLN A 346 -11.99 -22.30 -1.96
N LEU A 347 -11.18 -23.24 -1.45
CA LEU A 347 -9.76 -23.01 -1.24
C LEU A 347 -9.07 -22.98 -2.60
N GLU A 348 -8.20 -22.01 -2.81
CA GLU A 348 -7.38 -21.93 -4.01
C GLU A 348 -6.45 -23.16 -4.07
N VAL A 349 -6.58 -23.94 -5.15
CA VAL A 349 -5.72 -25.11 -5.37
C VAL A 349 -4.45 -24.60 -6.06
N ASN A 350 -3.34 -24.52 -5.31
CA ASN A 350 -2.00 -24.26 -5.84
C ASN A 350 -1.51 -25.37 -6.77
#